data_bdcb2934d9d3dd39ad6cbfde79794c06
#
_entry.id   bdcb2934d9d3dd39ad6cbfde79794c06
#
_cell.length_a   1.000
_cell.length_b   1.000
_cell.length_c   1.000
_cell.angle_alpha   90.00
_cell.angle_beta   90.00
_cell.angle_gamma   90.00
#
_symmetry.space_group_name_H-M   'P 1'
#
loop_
_entity.id
_entity.type
_entity.pdbx_description
1 polymer ?
#
loop_
_entity_poly.entity_id
_entity_poly.type
_entity_poly.pdbx_seq_one_letter_code
_entity_poly.pdbx_strand_id
1 'polypeptide(L)'
;MKNCFSTQFAGRTIRAAASFFLGAALFLACGSPAGAQKKKKNEAPPAENKPVLPLGDEQAIDYTISEMLAAWQLGDIEKLRKDYADDVSIVNGIWAPPVFTWTNYLAVYRQQHARMQQVRMDRSNTYMKLVGNFAWACYQWDFSAVVDGQPSAARGQTTLILEKKTDHWVIVHNHTSVAPTAQPIPPANTPQMTQQQPNSPSAH
;
A
#
# COMPACT_ATOMS: atom_id res chain seq x y z
N MET A 1 18.52 -16.04 36.70
CA MET A 1 17.22 -15.69 37.29
C MET A 1 16.15 -16.02 36.23
N LYS A 2 15.32 -17.00 36.54
CA LYS A 2 14.28 -17.53 35.63
C LYS A 2 13.00 -16.78 35.94
N ASN A 3 12.32 -16.19 34.96
CA ASN A 3 10.93 -15.80 35.07
C ASN A 3 10.16 -16.30 33.83
N CYS A 4 9.47 -17.41 34.01
CA CYS A 4 8.37 -17.88 33.20
C CYS A 4 7.17 -16.97 33.39
N PHE A 5 6.60 -16.43 32.32
CA PHE A 5 5.21 -16.00 32.30
C PHE A 5 4.42 -16.91 31.34
N SER A 6 3.68 -17.82 31.96
CA SER A 6 2.65 -18.63 31.32
C SER A 6 1.36 -17.83 31.36
N THR A 7 0.78 -17.53 30.20
CA THR A 7 -0.58 -17.00 30.11
C THR A 7 -1.45 -18.03 29.37
N GLN A 8 -2.26 -18.72 30.13
CA GLN A 8 -3.32 -19.63 29.64
C GLN A 8 -4.42 -18.77 29.00
N PHE A 9 -4.75 -19.07 27.76
CA PHE A 9 -5.98 -18.60 27.13
C PHE A 9 -7.03 -19.71 27.17
N ALA A 10 -8.09 -19.45 27.94
CA ALA A 10 -9.27 -20.28 28.05
C ALA A 10 -10.09 -20.24 26.76
N GLY A 11 -10.40 -21.39 26.20
CA GLY A 11 -11.27 -21.55 25.06
C GLY A 11 -12.72 -21.17 25.35
N ARG A 12 -13.33 -20.48 24.43
CA ARG A 12 -14.78 -20.34 24.32
C ARG A 12 -15.24 -20.85 22.96
N THR A 13 -15.76 -22.04 22.96
CA THR A 13 -16.52 -22.63 21.84
C THR A 13 -17.87 -21.94 21.72
N ILE A 14 -18.14 -21.31 20.60
CA ILE A 14 -19.48 -20.87 20.21
C ILE A 14 -19.96 -21.77 19.09
N ARG A 15 -20.97 -22.58 19.40
CA ARG A 15 -21.75 -23.37 18.43
C ARG A 15 -22.71 -22.41 17.73
N ALA A 16 -22.65 -22.31 16.41
CA ALA A 16 -23.67 -21.68 15.59
C ALA A 16 -24.46 -22.75 14.85
N ALA A 17 -25.79 -22.72 15.05
CA ALA A 17 -26.75 -23.64 14.49
C ALA A 17 -27.01 -23.37 13.02
N ALA A 18 -27.07 -24.43 12.24
CA ALA A 18 -27.52 -24.41 10.85
C ALA A 18 -29.05 -24.31 10.81
N SER A 19 -29.60 -23.37 10.04
CA SER A 19 -31.00 -23.38 9.65
C SER A 19 -31.11 -23.58 8.15
N PHE A 20 -31.58 -24.77 7.77
CA PHE A 20 -32.03 -25.10 6.41
C PHE A 20 -33.39 -24.43 6.16
N PHE A 21 -33.53 -23.68 5.09
CA PHE A 21 -34.79 -23.36 4.49
C PHE A 21 -34.84 -23.93 3.06
N LEU A 22 -35.64 -25.00 2.94
CA LEU A 22 -36.03 -25.62 1.69
C LEU A 22 -37.33 -24.93 1.24
N GLY A 23 -37.30 -24.18 0.18
CA GLY A 23 -38.47 -23.55 -0.42
C GLY A 23 -38.62 -23.99 -1.88
N ALA A 24 -39.42 -25.01 -2.13
CA ALA A 24 -39.85 -25.39 -3.45
C ALA A 24 -41.02 -24.50 -3.92
N ALA A 25 -40.88 -23.83 -5.02
CA ALA A 25 -41.99 -23.17 -5.74
C ALA A 25 -42.08 -23.73 -7.15
N LEU A 26 -43.09 -24.56 -7.38
CA LEU A 26 -43.60 -24.96 -8.67
C LEU A 26 -44.24 -23.74 -9.37
N PHE A 27 -43.83 -23.42 -10.58
CA PHE A 27 -44.63 -22.57 -11.48
C PHE A 27 -44.90 -23.29 -12.80
N LEU A 28 -46.20 -23.39 -13.06
CA LEU A 28 -46.79 -24.02 -14.24
C LEU A 28 -46.42 -23.23 -15.53
N ALA A 29 -46.25 -24.01 -16.55
CA ALA A 29 -46.12 -23.59 -17.93
C ALA A 29 -47.39 -22.92 -18.45
N CYS A 30 -47.26 -21.74 -19.07
CA CYS A 30 -48.19 -21.25 -20.09
C CYS A 30 -47.39 -21.01 -21.35
N GLY A 31 -47.64 -21.83 -22.36
CA GLY A 31 -47.08 -21.72 -23.68
C GLY A 31 -47.67 -20.56 -24.47
N SER A 32 -46.85 -19.89 -25.25
CA SER A 32 -47.25 -19.02 -26.37
C SER A 32 -46.22 -19.16 -27.50
N PRO A 33 -46.69 -19.13 -28.76
CA PRO A 33 -45.90 -19.65 -29.86
C PRO A 33 -44.92 -18.62 -30.44
N ALA A 34 -43.90 -19.20 -30.99
CA ALA A 34 -42.83 -18.69 -31.82
C ALA A 34 -43.07 -17.44 -32.64
N GLY A 35 -42.28 -16.43 -32.35
CA GLY A 35 -41.85 -15.43 -33.32
C GLY A 35 -40.33 -15.54 -33.47
N ALA A 36 -39.88 -16.16 -34.54
CA ALA A 36 -38.46 -16.27 -34.86
C ALA A 36 -37.91 -14.91 -35.31
N GLN A 37 -37.51 -14.07 -34.39
CA GLN A 37 -36.66 -12.91 -34.69
C GLN A 37 -35.21 -13.38 -34.80
N LYS A 38 -34.70 -13.50 -36.02
CA LYS A 38 -33.26 -13.57 -36.29
C LYS A 38 -32.59 -12.36 -35.70
N LYS A 39 -32.00 -12.52 -34.49
CA LYS A 39 -31.06 -11.55 -33.94
C LYS A 39 -29.86 -11.48 -34.89
N LYS A 40 -29.75 -10.39 -35.65
CA LYS A 40 -28.51 -9.98 -36.29
C LYS A 40 -27.50 -9.85 -35.19
N LYS A 41 -26.52 -10.75 -35.17
CA LYS A 41 -25.32 -10.67 -34.36
C LYS A 41 -24.60 -9.41 -34.84
N ASN A 42 -24.70 -8.31 -34.10
CA ASN A 42 -23.83 -7.17 -34.29
C ASN A 42 -22.42 -7.67 -33.90
N GLU A 43 -21.68 -8.11 -34.88
CA GLU A 43 -20.24 -8.27 -34.75
C GLU A 43 -19.70 -6.86 -34.45
N ALA A 44 -19.15 -6.70 -33.24
CA ALA A 44 -18.39 -5.50 -32.89
C ALA A 44 -17.27 -5.35 -33.93
N PRO A 45 -17.02 -4.13 -34.45
CA PRO A 45 -15.90 -3.91 -35.36
C PRO A 45 -14.62 -4.48 -34.76
N PRO A 46 -13.75 -5.11 -35.58
CA PRO A 46 -12.44 -5.56 -35.07
C PRO A 46 -11.77 -4.39 -34.36
N ALA A 47 -11.31 -4.62 -33.14
CA ALA A 47 -10.55 -3.62 -32.42
C ALA A 47 -9.36 -3.22 -33.28
N GLU A 48 -9.37 -1.98 -33.75
CA GLU A 48 -8.32 -1.39 -34.56
C GLU A 48 -7.04 -1.44 -33.67
N ASN A 49 -6.11 -2.34 -34.00
CA ASN A 49 -4.80 -2.42 -33.38
C ASN A 49 -4.03 -1.14 -33.75
N LYS A 50 -4.31 -0.06 -33.06
CA LYS A 50 -3.47 1.13 -33.12
C LYS A 50 -2.10 0.74 -32.59
N PRO A 51 -1.01 1.06 -33.32
CA PRO A 51 0.33 0.81 -32.82
C PRO A 51 0.49 1.54 -31.47
N VAL A 52 0.71 0.76 -30.43
CA VAL A 52 1.05 1.33 -29.10
C VAL A 52 2.43 1.93 -29.26
N LEU A 53 2.50 3.27 -29.26
CA LEU A 53 3.79 3.96 -29.24
C LEU A 53 4.50 3.58 -27.93
N PRO A 54 5.82 3.29 -28.00
CA PRO A 54 6.58 3.00 -26.80
C PRO A 54 6.51 4.21 -25.85
N LEU A 55 6.27 3.95 -24.58
CA LEU A 55 6.27 4.97 -23.54
C LEU A 55 7.66 5.61 -23.46
N GLY A 56 7.72 6.92 -23.27
CA GLY A 56 8.96 7.58 -22.86
C GLY A 56 9.43 7.07 -21.49
N ASP A 57 10.71 7.16 -21.20
CA ASP A 57 11.29 6.64 -19.96
C ASP A 57 10.61 7.16 -18.69
N GLU A 58 10.25 8.43 -18.63
CA GLU A 58 9.52 9.00 -17.49
C GLU A 58 8.15 8.37 -17.31
N GLN A 59 7.41 8.16 -18.40
CA GLN A 59 6.10 7.52 -18.36
C GLN A 59 6.23 6.03 -17.99
N ALA A 60 7.27 5.35 -18.48
CA ALA A 60 7.52 3.95 -18.14
C ALA A 60 7.86 3.80 -16.64
N ILE A 61 8.64 4.70 -16.06
CA ILE A 61 8.96 4.72 -14.63
C ILE A 61 7.70 5.00 -13.81
N ASP A 62 6.90 6.00 -14.19
CA ASP A 62 5.64 6.32 -13.50
C ASP A 62 4.67 5.15 -13.53
N TYR A 63 4.60 4.45 -14.66
CA TYR A 63 3.82 3.23 -14.82
C TYR A 63 4.32 2.11 -13.90
N THR A 64 5.64 1.83 -13.88
CA THR A 64 6.26 0.82 -12.98
C THR A 64 5.92 1.11 -11.51
N ILE A 65 6.02 2.37 -11.08
CA ILE A 65 5.70 2.76 -9.71
C ILE A 65 4.21 2.53 -9.41
N SER A 66 3.33 2.90 -10.35
CA SER A 66 1.88 2.72 -10.20
C SER A 66 1.48 1.25 -10.17
N GLU A 67 2.08 0.43 -11.04
CA GLU A 67 1.85 -1.02 -11.10
C GLU A 67 2.32 -1.71 -9.80
N MET A 68 3.52 -1.37 -9.34
CA MET A 68 4.08 -1.85 -8.07
C MET A 68 3.15 -1.53 -6.89
N LEU A 69 2.68 -0.29 -6.76
CA LEU A 69 1.77 0.10 -5.69
C LEU A 69 0.43 -0.63 -5.76
N ALA A 70 -0.13 -0.78 -6.95
CA ALA A 70 -1.37 -1.54 -7.14
C ALA A 70 -1.18 -3.03 -6.80
N ALA A 71 -0.10 -3.65 -7.29
CA ALA A 71 0.22 -5.05 -6.99
C ALA A 71 0.47 -5.27 -5.49
N TRP A 72 1.16 -4.34 -4.84
CA TRP A 72 1.41 -4.38 -3.40
C TRP A 72 0.12 -4.32 -2.58
N GLN A 73 -0.81 -3.44 -2.94
CA GLN A 73 -2.10 -3.33 -2.26
C GLN A 73 -2.97 -4.58 -2.43
N LEU A 74 -2.97 -5.16 -3.63
CA LEU A 74 -3.82 -6.30 -3.96
C LEU A 74 -3.24 -7.65 -3.52
N GLY A 75 -1.97 -7.70 -3.13
CA GLY A 75 -1.29 -8.96 -2.85
C GLY A 75 -0.91 -9.74 -4.11
N ASP A 76 -0.85 -9.09 -5.27
CA ASP A 76 -0.50 -9.72 -6.54
C ASP A 76 1.02 -9.90 -6.66
N ILE A 77 1.51 -11.03 -6.16
CA ILE A 77 2.94 -11.34 -6.10
C ILE A 77 3.56 -11.44 -7.49
N GLU A 78 2.83 -11.95 -8.47
CA GLU A 78 3.34 -12.15 -9.83
C GLU A 78 3.59 -10.81 -10.54
N LYS A 79 2.71 -9.85 -10.33
CA LYS A 79 2.93 -8.48 -10.81
C LYS A 79 4.02 -7.80 -10.03
N LEU A 80 3.95 -7.83 -8.70
CA LEU A 80 4.93 -7.21 -7.83
C LEU A 80 6.36 -7.69 -8.14
N ARG A 81 6.52 -8.97 -8.51
CA ARG A 81 7.81 -9.57 -8.87
C ARG A 81 8.45 -8.92 -10.09
N LYS A 82 7.66 -8.48 -11.05
CA LYS A 82 8.16 -7.87 -12.29
C LYS A 82 8.76 -6.49 -12.07
N ASP A 83 8.29 -5.79 -11.05
CA ASP A 83 8.71 -4.43 -10.75
C ASP A 83 10.01 -4.35 -9.96
N TYR A 84 10.47 -5.47 -9.35
CA TYR A 84 11.66 -5.50 -8.49
C TYR A 84 12.79 -6.33 -9.08
N ALA A 85 14.02 -5.85 -8.92
CA ALA A 85 15.24 -6.63 -9.24
C ALA A 85 15.44 -7.79 -8.25
N ASP A 86 16.18 -8.82 -8.67
CA ASP A 86 16.51 -9.97 -7.81
C ASP A 86 17.34 -9.57 -6.59
N ASP A 87 18.25 -8.62 -6.77
CA ASP A 87 19.19 -8.09 -5.77
C ASP A 87 18.70 -6.81 -5.08
N VAL A 88 17.41 -6.52 -5.16
CA VAL A 88 16.83 -5.32 -4.56
C VAL A 88 17.20 -5.15 -3.08
N SER A 89 17.42 -3.90 -2.67
CA SER A 89 17.59 -3.52 -1.28
C SER A 89 16.39 -2.71 -0.78
N ILE A 90 15.82 -3.11 0.37
CA ILE A 90 14.66 -2.47 0.99
C ILE A 90 15.06 -1.92 2.35
N VAL A 91 14.83 -0.63 2.56
CA VAL A 91 15.02 0.06 3.84
C VAL A 91 13.69 0.60 4.32
N ASN A 92 13.26 0.17 5.48
CA ASN A 92 12.06 0.70 6.12
C ASN A 92 12.45 1.68 7.22
N GLY A 93 11.72 2.78 7.34
CA GLY A 93 11.99 3.86 8.28
C GLY A 93 11.77 3.54 9.76
N ILE A 94 11.54 2.29 10.11
CA ILE A 94 11.65 1.76 11.46
C ILE A 94 13.07 1.22 11.59
N TRP A 95 13.69 1.33 12.75
CA TRP A 95 15.06 0.84 13.02
C TRP A 95 15.14 -0.70 12.87
N ALA A 96 14.88 -1.17 11.66
CA ALA A 96 14.99 -2.56 11.25
C ALA A 96 16.17 -2.69 10.28
N PRO A 97 16.89 -3.82 10.31
CA PRO A 97 17.95 -4.07 9.34
C PRO A 97 17.40 -3.99 7.91
N PRO A 98 18.19 -3.48 6.95
CA PRO A 98 17.84 -3.55 5.54
C PRO A 98 17.56 -4.99 5.10
N VAL A 99 16.58 -5.16 4.23
CA VAL A 99 16.27 -6.45 3.61
C VAL A 99 16.87 -6.46 2.22
N PHE A 100 17.67 -7.46 1.92
CA PHE A 100 18.31 -7.64 0.63
C PHE A 100 17.71 -8.84 -0.10
N THR A 101 17.63 -8.76 -1.41
CA THR A 101 17.07 -9.71 -2.37
C THR A 101 15.54 -9.76 -2.37
N TRP A 102 15.01 -9.99 -3.55
CA TRP A 102 13.58 -10.21 -3.74
C TRP A 102 13.01 -11.32 -2.84
N THR A 103 13.72 -12.44 -2.74
CA THR A 103 13.26 -13.60 -1.94
C THR A 103 13.02 -13.24 -0.47
N ASN A 104 13.96 -12.50 0.13
CA ASN A 104 13.82 -12.07 1.52
C ASN A 104 12.74 -10.99 1.67
N TYR A 105 12.66 -10.05 0.72
CA TYR A 105 11.59 -9.06 0.71
C TYR A 105 10.21 -9.72 0.61
N LEU A 106 10.05 -10.69 -0.28
CA LEU A 106 8.79 -11.43 -0.44
C LEU A 106 8.35 -12.12 0.86
N ALA A 107 9.29 -12.68 1.61
CA ALA A 107 8.98 -13.31 2.90
C ALA A 107 8.43 -12.29 3.91
N VAL A 108 9.08 -11.13 4.04
CA VAL A 108 8.63 -10.02 4.89
C VAL A 108 7.29 -9.48 4.43
N TYR A 109 7.14 -9.23 3.13
CA TYR A 109 5.89 -8.74 2.54
C TYR A 109 4.71 -9.67 2.83
N ARG A 110 4.86 -10.98 2.58
CA ARG A 110 3.79 -11.96 2.84
C ARG A 110 3.37 -11.97 4.30
N GLN A 111 4.31 -11.91 5.22
CA GLN A 111 4.03 -11.85 6.66
C GLN A 111 3.23 -10.59 7.03
N GLN A 112 3.60 -9.45 6.48
CA GLN A 112 2.91 -8.18 6.72
C GLN A 112 1.53 -8.17 6.07
N HIS A 113 1.45 -8.54 4.79
CA HIS A 113 0.21 -8.49 4.02
C HIS A 113 -0.86 -9.44 4.55
N ALA A 114 -0.48 -10.60 5.09
CA ALA A 114 -1.41 -11.56 5.71
C ALA A 114 -2.18 -10.99 6.92
N ARG A 115 -1.69 -9.91 7.53
CA ARG A 115 -2.30 -9.23 8.66
C ARG A 115 -3.18 -8.05 8.26
N MET A 116 -3.19 -7.70 6.98
CA MET A 116 -3.85 -6.50 6.45
C MET A 116 -5.08 -6.87 5.63
N GLN A 117 -6.12 -6.08 5.75
CA GLN A 117 -7.34 -6.13 4.94
C GLN A 117 -7.69 -4.71 4.50
N GLN A 118 -8.44 -4.58 3.40
CA GLN A 118 -8.88 -3.28 2.87
C GLN A 118 -7.73 -2.29 2.67
N VAL A 119 -6.62 -2.81 2.16
CA VAL A 119 -5.39 -2.02 1.98
C VAL A 119 -5.60 -0.96 0.91
N ARG A 120 -5.27 0.28 1.24
CA ARG A 120 -5.24 1.40 0.33
C ARG A 120 -3.96 2.21 0.52
N MET A 121 -3.31 2.56 -0.57
CA MET A 121 -2.15 3.43 -0.60
C MET A 121 -2.28 4.40 -1.77
N ASP A 122 -2.41 5.68 -1.46
CA ASP A 122 -2.49 6.76 -2.44
C ASP A 122 -1.14 7.46 -2.53
N ARG A 123 -0.64 7.63 -3.75
CA ARG A 123 0.62 8.31 -4.06
C ARG A 123 0.35 9.76 -4.47
N SER A 124 1.19 10.66 -4.01
CA SER A 124 1.15 12.08 -4.38
C SER A 124 2.55 12.69 -4.46
N ASN A 125 2.66 13.89 -5.05
CA ASN A 125 3.88 14.69 -5.11
C ASN A 125 5.10 13.91 -5.61
N THR A 126 4.92 13.19 -6.72
CA THR A 126 6.00 12.40 -7.32
C THR A 126 6.98 13.33 -8.04
N TYR A 127 8.25 13.20 -7.70
CA TYR A 127 9.39 13.75 -8.41
C TYR A 127 10.27 12.63 -8.92
N MET A 128 10.80 12.73 -10.13
CA MET A 128 11.73 11.77 -10.68
C MET A 128 12.85 12.45 -11.47
N LYS A 129 14.01 11.81 -11.53
CA LYS A 129 15.16 12.25 -12.30
C LYS A 129 15.84 11.07 -12.96
N LEU A 130 16.05 11.16 -14.25
CA LEU A 130 16.77 10.16 -15.05
C LEU A 130 18.25 10.52 -15.15
N VAL A 131 19.10 9.49 -15.05
CA VAL A 131 20.57 9.61 -15.22
C VAL A 131 21.06 8.37 -15.96
N GLY A 132 21.12 8.43 -17.27
CA GLY A 132 21.47 7.29 -18.11
C GLY A 132 20.48 6.15 -17.94
N ASN A 133 20.97 4.97 -17.56
CA ASN A 133 20.14 3.77 -17.32
C ASN A 133 19.60 3.67 -15.89
N PHE A 134 19.78 4.72 -15.08
CA PHE A 134 19.24 4.80 -13.74
C PHE A 134 18.26 5.95 -13.62
N ALA A 135 17.33 5.80 -12.74
CA ALA A 135 16.45 6.86 -12.30
C ALA A 135 16.28 6.79 -10.78
N TRP A 136 16.02 7.93 -10.17
CA TRP A 136 15.50 7.96 -8.82
C TRP A 136 14.18 8.71 -8.80
N ALA A 137 13.26 8.24 -7.97
CA ALA A 137 11.96 8.84 -7.78
C ALA A 137 11.67 9.00 -6.29
N CYS A 138 11.05 10.12 -5.92
CA CYS A 138 10.56 10.36 -4.58
C CYS A 138 9.08 10.67 -4.65
N TYR A 139 8.31 10.17 -3.70
CA TYR A 139 6.88 10.51 -3.60
C TYR A 139 6.40 10.43 -2.14
N GLN A 140 5.29 11.11 -1.89
CA GLN A 140 4.54 11.00 -0.64
C GLN A 140 3.45 9.95 -0.80
N TRP A 141 3.07 9.34 0.31
CA TRP A 141 1.98 8.37 0.33
C TRP A 141 1.12 8.52 1.59
N ASP A 142 -0.16 8.24 1.42
CA ASP A 142 -1.14 8.04 2.48
C ASP A 142 -1.59 6.57 2.45
N PHE A 143 -1.54 5.90 3.60
CA PHE A 143 -1.88 4.50 3.77
C PHE A 143 -3.06 4.37 4.70
N SER A 144 -3.99 3.46 4.39
CA SER A 144 -5.02 2.99 5.29
C SER A 144 -5.28 1.50 5.08
N ALA A 145 -5.55 0.79 6.18
CA ALA A 145 -5.89 -0.64 6.16
C ALA A 145 -6.60 -1.02 7.47
N VAL A 146 -7.13 -2.24 7.51
CA VAL A 146 -7.45 -2.93 8.76
C VAL A 146 -6.30 -3.89 9.06
N VAL A 147 -5.56 -3.68 10.13
CA VAL A 147 -4.40 -4.48 10.53
C VAL A 147 -4.77 -5.23 11.82
N ASP A 148 -4.71 -6.58 11.78
CA ASP A 148 -5.13 -7.44 12.90
C ASP A 148 -6.53 -7.08 13.44
N GLY A 149 -7.45 -6.73 12.55
CA GLY A 149 -8.81 -6.35 12.89
C GLY A 149 -8.98 -4.92 13.41
N GLN A 150 -7.93 -4.09 13.42
CA GLN A 150 -7.98 -2.70 13.88
C GLN A 150 -7.73 -1.73 12.71
N PRO A 151 -8.53 -0.66 12.57
CA PRO A 151 -8.26 0.40 11.61
C PRO A 151 -6.87 1.00 11.85
N SER A 152 -6.09 1.15 10.78
CA SER A 152 -4.74 1.69 10.82
C SER A 152 -4.57 2.68 9.68
N ALA A 153 -3.90 3.80 9.95
CA ALA A 153 -3.55 4.80 8.96
C ALA A 153 -2.14 5.31 9.22
N ALA A 154 -1.43 5.61 8.15
CA ALA A 154 -0.08 6.18 8.20
C ALA A 154 0.14 7.04 6.96
N ARG A 155 1.15 7.89 7.00
CA ARG A 155 1.67 8.63 5.85
C ARG A 155 3.18 8.64 5.88
N GLY A 156 3.77 8.89 4.74
CA GLY A 156 5.22 8.92 4.69
C GLY A 156 5.74 9.31 3.33
N GLN A 157 7.01 8.97 3.11
CA GLN A 157 7.71 9.22 1.89
C GLN A 157 8.47 7.97 1.46
N THR A 158 8.59 7.79 0.15
CA THR A 158 9.41 6.73 -0.42
C THR A 158 10.38 7.33 -1.43
N THR A 159 11.61 6.85 -1.39
CA THR A 159 12.61 7.04 -2.44
C THR A 159 12.88 5.71 -3.10
N LEU A 160 12.80 5.67 -4.42
CA LEU A 160 13.14 4.52 -5.25
C LEU A 160 14.37 4.84 -6.09
N ILE A 161 15.24 3.86 -6.29
CA ILE A 161 16.21 3.82 -7.38
C ILE A 161 15.76 2.75 -8.34
N LEU A 162 15.64 3.12 -9.61
CA LEU A 162 15.25 2.22 -10.69
C LEU A 162 16.40 2.07 -11.68
N GLU A 163 16.52 0.88 -12.26
CA GLU A 163 17.48 0.55 -13.32
C GLU A 163 16.70 0.14 -14.58
N LYS A 164 17.12 0.65 -15.72
CA LYS A 164 16.59 0.27 -17.03
C LYS A 164 17.20 -1.04 -17.48
N LYS A 165 16.37 -2.05 -17.61
CA LYS A 165 16.72 -3.29 -18.30
C LYS A 165 16.45 -3.12 -19.80
N THR A 166 16.56 -4.19 -20.57
CA THR A 166 16.45 -4.11 -22.04
C THR A 166 15.15 -3.46 -22.51
N ASP A 167 14.04 -3.76 -21.85
CA ASP A 167 12.67 -3.43 -22.27
C ASP A 167 11.78 -2.81 -21.18
N HIS A 168 12.26 -2.76 -19.94
CA HIS A 168 11.47 -2.26 -18.80
C HIS A 168 12.37 -1.67 -17.70
N TRP A 169 11.76 -0.94 -16.76
CA TRP A 169 12.39 -0.43 -15.57
C TRP A 169 12.12 -1.34 -14.38
N VAL A 170 13.12 -1.57 -13.52
CA VAL A 170 12.99 -2.34 -12.29
C VAL A 170 13.52 -1.55 -11.09
N ILE A 171 12.90 -1.74 -9.94
CA ILE A 171 13.30 -1.14 -8.67
C ILE A 171 14.47 -1.94 -8.10
N VAL A 172 15.62 -1.29 -7.93
CA VAL A 172 16.83 -1.88 -7.32
C VAL A 172 17.02 -1.43 -5.87
N HIS A 173 16.35 -0.32 -5.47
CA HIS A 173 16.36 0.16 -4.10
C HIS A 173 15.02 0.81 -3.76
N ASN A 174 14.52 0.53 -2.56
CA ASN A 174 13.33 1.15 -2.01
C ASN A 174 13.61 1.58 -0.56
N HIS A 175 13.55 2.87 -0.30
CA HIS A 175 13.61 3.41 1.05
C HIS A 175 12.29 4.09 1.38
N THR A 176 11.59 3.56 2.36
CA THR A 176 10.31 4.10 2.84
C THR A 176 10.44 4.57 4.28
N SER A 177 10.03 5.80 4.56
CA SER A 177 9.93 6.37 5.90
C SER A 177 8.49 6.73 6.23
N VAL A 178 8.11 6.53 7.49
CA VAL A 178 6.80 6.92 8.03
C VAL A 178 6.94 8.28 8.70
N ALA A 179 6.05 9.21 8.36
CA ALA A 179 5.99 10.48 9.06
C ALA A 179 5.58 10.27 10.52
N PRO A 180 6.22 10.94 11.49
CA PRO A 180 5.75 10.92 12.86
C PRO A 180 4.28 11.33 12.90
N THR A 181 3.47 10.62 13.68
CA THR A 181 2.13 11.09 14.02
C THR A 181 2.31 12.48 14.63
N ALA A 182 1.63 13.50 14.09
CA ALA A 182 1.75 14.87 14.59
C ALA A 182 1.45 14.87 16.09
N GLN A 183 2.49 14.96 16.90
CA GLN A 183 2.28 15.30 18.30
C GLN A 183 1.67 16.70 18.34
N PRO A 184 0.65 16.95 19.16
CA PRO A 184 0.17 18.31 19.38
C PRO A 184 1.40 19.19 19.69
N ILE A 185 1.64 20.22 18.88
CA ILE A 185 2.71 21.17 19.15
C ILE A 185 2.40 21.71 20.56
N PRO A 186 3.28 21.53 21.56
CA PRO A 186 3.06 22.13 22.86
C PRO A 186 2.80 23.62 22.63
N PRO A 187 1.83 24.24 23.28
CA PRO A 187 1.61 25.66 23.11
C PRO A 187 2.95 26.36 23.29
N ALA A 188 3.34 27.19 22.31
CA ALA A 188 4.58 27.93 22.37
C ALA A 188 4.65 28.59 23.74
N ASN A 189 5.67 28.23 24.52
CA ASN A 189 5.89 28.86 25.81
C ASN A 189 5.97 30.35 25.55
N THR A 190 4.90 31.06 25.85
CA THR A 190 4.91 32.53 25.88
C THR A 190 6.06 32.88 26.82
N PRO A 191 7.06 33.66 26.37
CA PRO A 191 8.15 34.06 27.25
C PRO A 191 7.53 34.70 28.48
N GLN A 192 7.66 34.06 29.63
CA GLN A 192 7.32 34.71 30.90
C GLN A 192 8.28 35.92 31.00
N MET A 193 7.70 37.10 30.76
CA MET A 193 8.38 38.33 31.11
C MET A 193 8.69 38.23 32.60
N THR A 194 9.96 37.97 32.93
CA THR A 194 10.46 38.02 34.29
C THR A 194 10.19 39.44 34.76
N GLN A 195 9.17 39.61 35.61
CA GLN A 195 8.97 40.85 36.34
C GLN A 195 10.21 41.03 37.23
N GLN A 196 11.10 41.88 36.75
CA GLN A 196 12.21 42.37 37.54
C GLN A 196 11.62 43.21 38.70
N GLN A 197 11.64 42.64 39.90
CA GLN A 197 11.21 43.30 41.10
C GLN A 197 12.17 44.48 41.35
N PRO A 198 11.67 45.72 41.49
CA PRO A 198 12.55 46.85 41.74
C PRO A 198 13.21 46.69 43.13
N ASN A 199 14.55 46.75 43.13
CA ASN A 199 15.34 46.76 44.36
C ASN A 199 14.92 47.96 45.20
N SER A 200 14.40 47.71 46.40
CA SER A 200 14.21 48.71 47.43
C SER A 200 15.58 49.23 47.91
N PRO A 201 15.82 50.56 47.98
CA PRO A 201 17.06 51.09 48.52
C PRO A 201 17.08 50.89 50.04
N SER A 202 18.19 50.27 50.53
CA SER A 202 18.49 50.18 51.93
C SER A 202 18.72 51.56 52.49
N ALA A 203 17.95 51.94 53.51
CA ALA A 203 18.21 53.13 54.33
C ALA A 203 19.38 52.86 55.25
N HIS A 204 20.34 53.83 55.25
CA HIS A 204 21.30 54.08 56.35
C HIS A 204 20.94 55.39 57.01
#